data_b99539be83a19cda4a944924e5a2c89a
#
_entry.id   b99539be83a19cda4a944924e5a2c89a
#
_cell.length_a   1.000
_cell.length_b   1.000
_cell.length_c   1.000
_cell.angle_alpha   90.00
_cell.angle_beta   90.00
_cell.angle_gamma   90.00
#
_symmetry.space_group_name_H-M   'P 1'
#
loop_
_entity.id
_entity.type
_entity.pdbx_description
1 polymer ?
#
loop_
_entity_poly.entity_id
_entity_poly.type
_entity_poly.pdbx_seq_one_letter_code
_entity_poly.pdbx_strand_id
1 'polypeptide(L)' 'MSEEELQEQIITQIEVLVEELDGTMCQSTRCNSVGRQSKVIEIEYNVEER' A
#
# COMPACT_ATOMS: atom_id res chain seq x y z
N MET A 1 21.51 -2.64 -2.74
CA MET A 1 20.19 -2.01 -2.64
C MET A 1 19.80 -1.80 -1.21
N SER A 2 19.29 -0.62 -0.90
CA SER A 2 18.79 -0.35 0.44
C SER A 2 17.38 -0.93 0.59
N GLU A 3 16.97 -1.16 1.83
CA GLU A 3 15.63 -1.64 2.11
C GLU A 3 14.57 -0.67 1.62
N GLU A 4 14.85 0.63 1.68
CA GLU A 4 13.92 1.64 1.22
C GLU A 4 13.65 1.54 -0.27
N GLU A 5 14.69 1.32 -1.07
CA GLU A 5 14.50 1.16 -2.51
C GLU A 5 13.69 -0.07 -2.83
N LEU A 6 13.93 -1.15 -2.12
CA LEU A 6 13.17 -2.38 -2.33
C LEU A 6 11.71 -2.18 -1.95
N GLN A 7 11.44 -1.49 -0.85
CA GLN A 7 10.09 -1.19 -0.42
C GLN A 7 9.36 -0.33 -1.45
N GLU A 8 10.03 0.67 -2.00
CA GLU A 8 9.42 1.53 -3.02
C GLU A 8 9.06 0.75 -4.27
N GLN A 9 9.93 -0.18 -4.69
CA GLN A 9 9.64 -1.01 -5.85
C GLN A 9 8.43 -1.89 -5.62
N ILE A 10 8.33 -2.47 -4.43
CA ILE A 10 7.19 -3.31 -4.07
C ILE A 10 5.91 -2.49 -4.08
N ILE A 11 5.94 -1.31 -3.49
CA ILE A 11 4.76 -0.43 -3.44
C ILE A 11 4.33 -0.01 -4.84
N THR A 12 5.28 0.29 -5.72
CA THR A 12 4.97 0.62 -7.10
C THR A 12 4.26 -0.53 -7.81
N GLN A 13 4.70 -1.76 -7.58
CA GLN A 13 4.03 -2.92 -8.15
C GLN A 13 2.61 -3.08 -7.61
N ILE A 14 2.42 -2.81 -6.32
CA ILE A 14 1.09 -2.86 -5.73
C ILE A 14 0.19 -1.82 -6.37
N GLU A 15 0.69 -0.63 -6.61
CA GLU A 15 -0.09 0.42 -7.26
C GLU A 15 -0.57 0.00 -8.65
N VAL A 16 0.31 -0.62 -9.42
CA VAL A 16 -0.04 -1.10 -10.76
C VAL A 16 -1.14 -2.16 -10.67
N LEU A 17 -1.03 -3.08 -9.72
CA LEU A 17 -2.03 -4.12 -9.55
C LEU A 17 -3.37 -3.55 -9.10
N VAL A 18 -3.34 -2.53 -8.24
CA VAL A 18 -4.57 -1.87 -7.79
C VAL A 18 -5.25 -1.17 -8.96
N GLU A 19 -4.49 -0.57 -9.86
CA GLU A 19 -5.07 0.03 -11.07
C GLU A 19 -5.77 -1.01 -11.94
N GLU A 20 -5.20 -2.19 -12.04
CA GLU A 20 -5.82 -3.27 -12.82
C GLU A 20 -7.12 -3.76 -12.17
N LEU A 21 -7.22 -3.66 -10.85
CA LEU A 21 -8.45 -3.97 -10.14
C LEU A 21 -9.49 -2.85 -10.24
N ASP A 22 -9.13 -1.73 -10.85
CA ASP A 22 -9.96 -0.54 -10.92
C ASP A 22 -10.28 -0.03 -9.51
N GLY A 23 -9.29 -0.14 -8.63
CA GLY A 23 -9.44 0.23 -7.23
C GLY A 23 -8.67 1.48 -6.86
N THR A 24 -8.69 1.76 -5.58
CA THR A 24 -8.02 2.92 -5.00
C THR A 24 -7.06 2.46 -3.91
N MET A 25 -5.89 3.07 -3.86
CA MET A 25 -4.90 2.79 -2.83
C MET A 25 -4.64 4.03 -2.01
N CYS A 26 -4.70 3.89 -0.70
CA CYS A 26 -4.40 4.97 0.23
C CYS A 26 -3.25 4.55 1.13
N GLN A 27 -2.34 5.48 1.37
CA GLN A 27 -1.22 5.25 2.27
C GLN A 27 -1.32 6.20 3.46
N SER A 28 -1.04 5.68 4.64
CA SER A 28 -1.00 6.48 5.84
C SER A 28 0.17 6.05 6.71
N THR A 29 0.53 6.89 7.66
CA THR A 29 1.61 6.60 8.59
C THR A 29 1.01 6.46 9.98
N ARG A 30 1.41 5.42 10.69
CA ARG A 30 0.96 5.18 12.05
C ARG A 30 2.18 5.13 12.97
N CYS A 31 2.08 5.78 14.10
CA CYS A 31 3.13 5.78 15.10
C CYS A 31 2.66 4.98 16.32
N ASN A 32 3.47 4.01 16.77
CA ASN A 32 3.10 3.25 17.94
C ASN A 32 3.67 3.90 19.22
N SER A 33 3.37 3.32 20.38
CA SER A 33 3.74 3.87 21.66
C SER A 33 5.25 3.80 21.94
N VAL A 34 5.99 3.02 21.15
CA VAL A 34 7.44 2.90 21.30
C VAL A 34 8.18 3.89 20.39
N GLY A 35 7.45 4.67 19.60
CA GLY A 35 8.04 5.65 18.72
C GLY A 35 8.42 5.11 17.36
N ARG A 36 8.03 3.89 17.03
CA ARG A 36 8.27 3.34 15.70
C ARG A 36 7.17 3.77 14.74
N GLN A 37 7.58 4.12 13.56
CA GLN A 37 6.65 4.50 12.51
C GLN A 37 6.37 3.31 11.60
N SER A 38 5.10 3.10 11.31
CA SER A 38 4.68 2.07 10.38
C SER A 38 3.83 2.70 9.29
N LYS A 39 4.01 2.21 8.08
CA LYS A 39 3.17 2.65 6.97
C LYS A 39 2.06 1.64 6.76
N VAL A 40 0.84 2.15 6.62
CA VAL A 40 -0.35 1.35 6.40
C VAL A 40 -0.84 1.60 4.99
N ILE A 41 -1.11 0.52 4.27
CA ILE A 41 -1.63 0.61 2.91
C ILE A 41 -3.02 0.02 2.92
N GLU A 42 -4.00 0.81 2.50
CA GLU A 42 -5.38 0.36 2.35
C GLU A 42 -5.74 0.32 0.88
N ILE A 43 -6.31 -0.78 0.47
CA ILE A 43 -6.73 -0.99 -0.91
C ILE A 43 -8.23 -1.22 -0.92
N GLU A 44 -8.93 -0.43 -1.72
CA GLU A 44 -10.37 -0.55 -1.88
C GLU A 44 -10.70 -0.83 -3.34
N TYR A 45 -11.47 -1.85 -3.57
CA TYR A 45 -11.91 -2.20 -4.92
C TYR A 45 -13.32 -2.75 -4.87
N ASN A 46 -14.00 -2.65 -5.99
CA ASN A 46 -15.37 -3.12 -6.08
C ASN A 46 -15.41 -4.58 -6.51
N VAL A 47 -16.23 -5.35 -5.82
CA VAL A 47 -16.46 -6.75 -6.15
C VAL A 47 -17.85 -6.87 -6.76
N GLU A 48 -17.92 -7.45 -7.95
CA GLU A 48 -19.22 -7.70 -8.54
C GLU A 48 -19.83 -8.93 -7.89
N GLU A 49 -20.97 -8.72 -7.28
CA GLU A 49 -21.75 -9.82 -6.76
C GLU A 49 -22.82 -10.20 -7.76
N ARG A 50 -22.92 -11.48 -7.99
CA ARG A 50 -23.98 -12.00 -8.83
C ARG A 50 -25.10 -12.56 -7.99
#